data_9b5025d6c1ed82f92ac3c2bc495a1a60
#
_entry.id   9b5025d6c1ed82f92ac3c2bc495a1a60
#
_cell.length_a   1.000
_cell.length_b   1.000
_cell.length_c   1.000
_cell.angle_alpha   90.00
_cell.angle_beta   90.00
_cell.angle_gamma   90.00
#
_symmetry.space_group_name_H-M   'P 1'
#
loop_
_entity.id
_entity.type
_entity.pdbx_description
1 polymer ?
#
loop_
_entity_poly.entity_id
_entity_poly.type
_entity_poly.pdbx_seq_one_letter_code
_entity_poly.pdbx_strand_id
1 'polypeptide(L)'
;MIDEAEEVFLAEGFKEVRVRHYGNMARIELLKTEIPSLMKNGLYEKTINRLKKIGFQKVTIDPEGYRSGSLNEALDLNNKKTV
;
A
#
# COMPACT_ATOMS: atom_id res chain seq x y z
N MET A 1 -7.27 -11.55 -7.15
CA MET A 1 -6.98 -10.14 -7.50
C MET A 1 -5.98 -9.50 -6.54
N ILE A 2 -6.13 -9.74 -5.26
CA ILE A 2 -5.22 -9.12 -4.28
C ILE A 2 -3.80 -9.64 -4.46
N ASP A 3 -3.66 -10.95 -4.62
CA ASP A 3 -2.32 -11.53 -4.80
C ASP A 3 -1.63 -11.00 -6.04
N GLU A 4 -2.38 -10.89 -7.12
CA GLU A 4 -1.83 -10.37 -8.36
C GLU A 4 -1.42 -8.91 -8.21
N ALA A 5 -2.24 -8.14 -7.51
CA ALA A 5 -1.95 -6.73 -7.30
C ALA A 5 -0.68 -6.56 -6.48
N GLU A 6 -0.51 -7.39 -5.44
CA GLU A 6 0.69 -7.30 -4.62
C GLU A 6 1.92 -7.69 -5.41
N GLU A 7 1.78 -8.68 -6.30
CA GLU A 7 2.87 -9.11 -7.16
C GLU A 7 3.42 -7.97 -8.01
N VAL A 8 2.54 -7.10 -8.49
CA VAL A 8 2.95 -5.97 -9.31
C VAL A 8 3.99 -5.13 -8.59
N PHE A 9 3.74 -4.86 -7.31
CA PHE A 9 4.65 -4.03 -6.53
C PHE A 9 5.90 -4.79 -6.11
N LEU A 10 5.74 -6.05 -5.73
CA LEU A 10 6.89 -6.85 -5.35
C LEU A 10 7.86 -7.02 -6.51
N ALA A 11 7.32 -7.20 -7.72
CA ALA A 11 8.14 -7.34 -8.92
C ALA A 11 8.95 -6.07 -9.21
N GLU A 12 8.46 -4.93 -8.75
CA GLU A 12 9.19 -3.66 -8.95
C GLU A 12 10.18 -3.39 -7.83
N GLY A 13 10.30 -4.30 -6.88
CA GLY A 13 11.32 -4.18 -5.84
C GLY A 13 10.84 -3.64 -4.51
N PHE A 14 9.54 -3.40 -4.37
CA PHE A 14 9.03 -2.94 -3.09
C PHE A 14 9.06 -4.09 -2.09
N LYS A 15 9.51 -3.79 -0.88
CA LYS A 15 9.72 -4.84 0.12
C LYS A 15 8.46 -5.27 0.81
N GLU A 16 7.58 -4.31 1.11
CA GLU A 16 6.34 -4.58 1.79
C GLU A 16 5.22 -3.91 1.05
N VAL A 17 4.17 -4.66 0.77
CA VAL A 17 2.99 -4.10 0.14
C VAL A 17 1.77 -4.81 0.68
N ARG A 18 0.74 -4.05 0.95
CA ARG A 18 -0.54 -4.60 1.36
C ARG A 18 -1.60 -3.97 0.46
N VAL A 19 -2.42 -4.81 -0.13
CA VAL A 19 -3.52 -4.32 -0.96
C VAL A 19 -4.83 -4.58 -0.23
N ARG A 20 -5.56 -3.52 0.02
CA ARG A 20 -6.89 -3.61 0.62
C ARG A 20 -7.93 -3.46 -0.47
N HIS A 21 -8.92 -4.29 -0.41
CA HIS A 21 -9.94 -4.36 -1.45
C HIS A 21 -11.29 -3.89 -0.88
N TYR A 22 -11.80 -2.80 -1.45
CA TYR A 22 -13.10 -2.24 -1.04
C TYR A 22 -13.96 -2.11 -2.29
N GLY A 23 -14.91 -3.07 -2.48
CA GLY A 23 -15.70 -3.06 -3.69
C GLY A 23 -14.82 -3.19 -4.92
N ASN A 24 -14.82 -2.17 -5.77
CA ASN A 24 -13.98 -2.15 -6.96
C ASN A 24 -12.75 -1.27 -6.80
N MET A 25 -12.46 -0.88 -5.56
CA MET A 25 -11.31 -0.02 -5.28
C MET A 25 -10.21 -0.82 -4.60
N ALA A 26 -8.98 -0.53 -4.96
CA ALA A 26 -7.80 -1.07 -4.28
C ALA A 26 -7.10 0.06 -3.55
N ARG A 27 -6.76 -0.19 -2.31
CA ARG A 27 -5.97 0.75 -1.52
C ARG A 27 -4.62 0.11 -1.27
N ILE A 28 -3.59 0.77 -1.70
CA ILE A 28 -2.23 0.24 -1.66
C ILE A 28 -1.50 0.81 -0.45
N GLU A 29 -0.96 -0.08 0.37
CA GLU A 29 -0.17 0.32 1.54
C GLU A 29 1.25 -0.18 1.33
N LEU A 30 2.17 0.76 1.15
CA LEU A 30 3.59 0.46 1.03
C LEU A 30 4.30 0.96 2.28
N LEU A 31 5.52 0.52 2.50
CA LEU A 31 6.32 1.14 3.55
C LEU A 31 6.41 2.63 3.27
N LYS A 32 6.22 3.43 4.29
CA LYS A 32 6.21 4.87 4.12
C LYS A 32 7.50 5.36 3.49
N THR A 33 8.62 4.71 3.82
CA THR A 33 9.91 5.07 3.28
C THR A 33 10.04 4.72 1.80
N GLU A 34 9.17 3.86 1.29
CA GLU A 34 9.22 3.46 -0.11
C GLU A 34 8.24 4.22 -0.99
N ILE A 35 7.34 4.97 -0.39
CA ILE A 35 6.37 5.74 -1.18
C ILE A 35 7.04 6.71 -2.14
N PRO A 36 8.08 7.45 -1.74
CA PRO A 36 8.75 8.33 -2.70
C PRO A 36 9.31 7.60 -3.91
N SER A 37 9.74 6.36 -3.73
CA SER A 37 10.26 5.58 -4.86
C SER A 37 9.18 5.30 -5.89
N LEU A 38 7.94 5.13 -5.43
CA LEU A 38 6.83 4.89 -6.33
C LEU A 38 6.57 6.08 -7.24
N MET A 39 6.88 7.27 -6.77
CA MET A 39 6.58 8.48 -7.51
C MET A 39 7.66 8.84 -8.53
N LYS A 40 8.68 8.00 -8.68
CA LYS A 40 9.77 8.26 -9.60
C LYS A 40 9.63 7.46 -10.88
N ASN A 41 10.12 8.04 -11.97
CA ASN A 41 10.30 7.33 -13.25
C ASN A 41 9.02 6.74 -13.81
N GLY A 42 7.89 7.37 -13.53
CA GLY A 42 6.61 6.90 -14.05
C GLY A 42 6.13 5.59 -13.46
N LEU A 43 6.75 5.15 -12.38
CA LEU A 43 6.41 3.87 -11.77
C LEU A 43 5.00 3.88 -11.21
N TYR A 44 4.57 5.02 -10.68
CA TYR A 44 3.21 5.15 -10.17
C TYR A 44 2.19 4.83 -11.25
N GLU A 45 2.31 5.49 -12.41
CA GLU A 45 1.36 5.26 -13.48
C GLU A 45 1.42 3.83 -14.00
N LYS A 46 2.63 3.29 -14.09
CA LYS A 46 2.81 1.93 -14.56
C LYS A 46 2.09 0.93 -13.66
N THR A 47 2.27 1.05 -12.37
CA THR A 47 1.65 0.11 -11.42
C THR A 47 0.16 0.30 -11.36
N ILE A 48 -0.31 1.55 -11.37
CA ILE A 48 -1.75 1.83 -11.35
C ILE A 48 -2.43 1.22 -12.58
N ASN A 49 -1.82 1.40 -13.75
CA ASN A 49 -2.40 0.84 -14.97
C ASN A 49 -2.46 -0.67 -14.93
N ARG A 50 -1.46 -1.31 -14.35
CA ARG A 50 -1.47 -2.76 -14.24
C ARG A 50 -2.55 -3.25 -13.29
N LEU A 51 -2.78 -2.54 -12.19
CA LEU A 51 -3.86 -2.89 -11.29
C LEU A 51 -5.21 -2.73 -11.95
N LYS A 52 -5.37 -1.70 -12.76
CA LYS A 52 -6.63 -1.51 -13.47
C LYS A 52 -6.86 -2.63 -14.47
N LYS A 53 -5.82 -3.12 -15.12
CA LYS A 53 -5.96 -4.27 -16.02
C LYS A 53 -6.35 -5.53 -15.28
N ILE A 54 -5.92 -5.66 -14.03
CA ILE A 54 -6.30 -6.81 -13.21
C ILE A 54 -7.79 -6.77 -12.91
N GLY A 55 -8.36 -5.57 -12.79
CA GLY A 55 -9.79 -5.45 -12.60
C GLY A 55 -10.23 -4.39 -11.61
N PHE A 56 -9.29 -3.69 -10.99
CA PHE A 56 -9.67 -2.61 -10.08
C PHE A 56 -10.04 -1.37 -10.88
N GLN A 57 -11.19 -0.79 -10.55
CA GLN A 57 -11.62 0.42 -11.24
C GLN A 57 -10.98 1.66 -10.64
N LYS A 58 -10.65 1.60 -9.35
CA LYS A 58 -10.08 2.73 -8.67
C LYS A 58 -8.93 2.24 -7.81
N VAL A 59 -7.82 2.97 -7.83
CA VAL A 59 -6.63 2.60 -7.05
C VAL A 59 -6.15 3.84 -6.31
N THR A 60 -5.92 3.69 -5.02
CA THR A 60 -5.41 4.78 -4.20
C THR A 60 -4.18 4.30 -3.43
N ILE A 61 -3.29 5.23 -3.13
CA ILE A 61 -2.12 4.95 -2.33
C ILE A 61 -2.34 5.58 -0.95
N ASP A 62 -2.18 4.79 0.09
CA ASP A 62 -2.34 5.28 1.44
C ASP A 62 -1.12 6.13 1.82
N PRO A 63 -1.29 7.41 2.08
CA PRO A 63 -0.14 8.26 2.41
C PRO A 63 0.51 7.90 3.73
N GLU A 64 -0.21 7.20 4.60
CA GLU A 64 0.38 6.75 5.86
C GLU A 64 1.23 5.51 5.68
N GLY A 65 1.04 4.81 4.58
CA GLY A 65 1.84 3.64 4.28
C GLY A 65 1.40 2.40 5.05
N TYR A 66 2.13 1.33 4.83
CA TYR A 66 1.89 0.08 5.52
C TYR A 66 2.37 0.22 6.96
N ARG A 67 1.49 -0.13 7.88
CA ARG A 67 1.82 0.01 9.30
C ARG A 67 1.71 -1.33 9.99
N SER A 68 2.70 -2.14 9.75
CA SER A 68 2.83 -3.39 10.47
C SER A 68 2.96 -3.04 11.94
N GLY A 69 2.16 -3.66 12.76
CA GLY A 69 2.19 -3.38 14.17
C GLY A 69 1.42 -2.14 14.58
N SER A 70 0.58 -1.63 13.70
CA SER A 70 -0.21 -0.44 14.04
C SER A 70 -1.08 -0.67 15.26
N LEU A 71 -1.46 -1.90 15.52
CA LEU A 71 -2.21 -2.20 16.71
C LEU A 71 -1.39 -1.93 17.97
N ASN A 72 -0.12 -2.22 17.89
CA ASN A 72 0.77 -1.95 19.01
C ASN A 72 0.86 -0.47 19.29
N GLU A 73 0.86 0.32 18.23
CA GLU A 73 0.88 1.75 18.40
C GLU A 73 -0.34 2.23 19.15
N ALA A 74 -1.48 1.67 18.82
CA ALA A 74 -2.70 2.04 19.49
C ALA A 74 -2.63 1.70 20.97
N LEU A 75 -1.99 0.59 21.29
CA LEU A 75 -1.85 0.18 22.67
C LEU A 75 -0.86 1.04 23.44
N ASP A 76 0.18 1.44 22.79
CA ASP A 76 1.21 2.26 23.41
C ASP A 76 0.64 3.56 23.91
N LEU A 77 -0.28 3.99 23.25
CA LEU A 77 -0.90 5.22 23.65
C LEU A 77 -1.65 5.10 24.90
N ASN A 78 -1.61 4.32 24.94
CA ASN A 78 -1.92 4.29 25.69
C ASN A 78 -1.25 4.07 26.45
N ASN A 79 -0.88 3.86 26.23
CA ASN A 79 -0.01 3.86 26.48
C ASN A 79 0.63 4.44 26.55
N LYS A 80 0.43 5.01 26.53
CA LYS A 80 0.94 5.72 26.37
C LYS A 80 0.73 6.27 26.51
N LYS A 81 0.16 6.23 26.94
CA LYS A 81 -0.13 6.65 27.03
C LYS A 81 -0.17 6.70 27.52
N THR A 82 -0.19 6.62 27.90
CA THR A 82 -0.27 6.67 28.12
C THR A 82 -0.12 6.73 28.29
N VAL A 83 -0.20 6.75 28.58
CA VAL A 83 0.14 6.98 28.44
C VAL A 83 0.18 7.10 28.37
#